data_f3d2c521eb20a769a043cc5f34f86447
#
_entry.id   f3d2c521eb20a769a043cc5f34f86447
#
_cell.length_a   1.000
_cell.length_b   1.000
_cell.length_c   1.000
_cell.angle_alpha   90.00
_cell.angle_beta   90.00
_cell.angle_gamma   90.00
#
_symmetry.space_group_name_H-M   'P 1'
#
loop_
_entity.id
_entity.type
_entity.pdbx_description
1 polymer ?
#
loop_
_entity_poly.entity_id
_entity_poly.type
_entity_poly.pdbx_seq_one_letter_code
_entity_poly.pdbx_strand_id
1 'polypeptide(L)'
;MRTLPAALAWLGLALGPPAAAAQWSVSAEVGIARFGGTSRDSAGATVGPYRPTTLELRLERGSGRAQLAVGVLRAETGLVAEGQGVAVVQYGIGSLWEITPEISLGLARFGAGVEARVAAGPAIDLWNFGGERRNRVGGRAAAVVQWPLARALTGSLRVSGVLSGSVFDAADTPSGVERRPTRRLGVAVGLRYRL
;
A
#
# COMPACT_ATOMS: atom_id res chain seq x y z
N MET A 1 -3.93 4.78 27.54
CA MET A 1 -2.81 5.49 26.88
C MET A 1 -1.49 4.81 27.24
N ARG A 2 -1.07 3.73 26.56
CA ARG A 2 0.26 3.07 26.71
C ARG A 2 0.47 2.09 25.55
N THR A 3 0.87 2.57 24.36
CA THR A 3 1.24 1.69 23.22
C THR A 3 2.42 2.22 22.39
N LEU A 4 3.29 3.04 23.00
CA LEU A 4 4.48 3.57 22.32
C LEU A 4 5.75 2.69 22.30
N PRO A 5 5.92 1.57 23.07
CA PRO A 5 7.19 0.85 23.05
C PRO A 5 7.39 -0.09 21.86
N ALA A 6 6.33 -0.53 21.18
CA ALA A 6 6.47 -1.50 20.08
C ALA A 6 7.07 -0.89 18.81
N ALA A 7 6.74 0.35 18.49
CA ALA A 7 7.25 1.03 17.30
C ALA A 7 8.75 1.35 17.37
N LEU A 8 9.27 1.62 18.58
CA LEU A 8 10.70 1.90 18.81
C LEU A 8 11.57 0.63 18.72
N ALA A 9 11.04 -0.55 19.05
CA ALA A 9 11.76 -1.82 18.95
C ALA A 9 12.09 -2.19 17.49
N TRP A 10 11.26 -1.80 16.54
CA TRP A 10 11.51 -2.03 15.11
C TRP A 10 12.57 -1.12 14.51
N LEU A 11 12.73 0.09 15.03
CA LEU A 11 13.82 0.98 14.60
C LEU A 11 15.20 0.47 15.06
N GLY A 12 15.28 -0.16 16.23
CA GLY A 12 16.53 -0.70 16.77
C GLY A 12 17.08 -1.90 15.97
N LEU A 13 16.22 -2.72 15.38
CA LEU A 13 16.62 -3.85 14.52
C LEU A 13 17.22 -3.39 13.17
N ALA A 14 16.90 -2.18 12.72
CA ALA A 14 17.46 -1.63 11.48
C ALA A 14 18.89 -1.10 11.63
N LEU A 15 19.39 -0.94 12.86
CA LEU A 15 20.72 -0.40 13.20
C LEU A 15 21.73 -1.49 13.63
N GLY A 16 21.40 -2.78 13.45
CA GLY A 16 22.31 -3.90 13.75
C GLY A 16 23.64 -3.80 13.00
N PRO A 17 24.68 -4.52 13.46
CA PRO A 17 26.06 -4.40 12.94
C PRO A 17 26.13 -4.64 11.43
N PRO A 18 27.13 -4.06 10.74
CA PRO A 18 27.23 -4.11 9.29
C PRO A 18 27.54 -5.54 8.82
N ALA A 19 26.51 -6.34 8.62
CA ALA A 19 26.64 -7.56 7.84
C ALA A 19 26.77 -7.14 6.37
N ALA A 20 27.93 -7.43 5.78
CA ALA A 20 28.27 -7.30 4.35
C ALA A 20 27.40 -6.28 3.59
N ALA A 21 27.84 -5.02 3.59
CA ALA A 21 27.36 -3.92 2.74
C ALA A 21 25.84 -3.95 2.42
N ALA A 22 25.01 -3.72 3.41
CA ALA A 22 23.58 -3.46 3.16
C ALA A 22 23.48 -2.21 2.28
N GLN A 23 23.11 -2.42 1.02
CA GLN A 23 22.99 -1.35 0.04
C GLN A 23 21.64 -0.66 0.20
N TRP A 24 21.67 0.65 0.17
CA TRP A 24 20.46 1.46 0.09
C TRP A 24 19.98 1.53 -1.36
N SER A 25 18.69 1.62 -1.52
CA SER A 25 18.06 1.91 -2.80
C SER A 25 16.80 2.73 -2.61
N VAL A 26 16.50 3.54 -3.60
CA VAL A 26 15.27 4.32 -3.69
C VAL A 26 14.50 3.83 -4.89
N SER A 27 13.18 3.65 -4.75
CA SER A 27 12.30 3.33 -5.86
C SER A 27 11.12 4.29 -5.94
N ALA A 28 10.67 4.52 -7.18
CA ALA A 28 9.46 5.24 -7.49
C ALA A 28 8.56 4.32 -8.32
N GLU A 29 7.31 4.18 -7.90
CA GLU A 29 6.33 3.31 -8.52
C GLU A 29 5.06 4.10 -8.85
N VAL A 30 4.52 3.90 -10.06
CA VAL A 30 3.23 4.43 -10.51
C VAL A 30 2.30 3.26 -10.76
N GLY A 31 1.09 3.35 -10.26
CA GLY A 31 0.14 2.25 -10.36
C GLY A 31 -1.31 2.68 -10.42
N ILE A 32 -2.15 1.69 -10.52
CA ILE A 32 -3.59 1.80 -10.41
C ILE A 32 -4.07 0.90 -9.27
N ALA A 33 -5.10 1.34 -8.57
CA ALA A 33 -5.69 0.57 -7.50
C ALA A 33 -7.20 0.40 -7.70
N ARG A 34 -7.73 -0.69 -7.16
CA ARG A 34 -9.17 -0.94 -7.04
C ARG A 34 -9.51 -1.14 -5.58
N PHE A 35 -10.49 -0.41 -5.10
CA PHE A 35 -11.03 -0.56 -3.76
C PHE A 35 -12.28 -1.42 -3.77
N GLY A 36 -12.56 -2.05 -2.63
CA GLY A 36 -13.77 -2.82 -2.40
C GLY A 36 -14.06 -2.96 -0.91
N GLY A 37 -15.30 -3.30 -0.59
CA GLY A 37 -15.70 -3.72 0.76
C GLY A 37 -16.00 -2.59 1.75
N THR A 38 -16.21 -1.35 1.32
CA THR A 38 -16.28 -0.20 2.23
C THR A 38 -17.59 -0.03 3.00
N SER A 39 -18.74 -0.16 2.34
CA SER A 39 -20.06 -0.17 2.97
C SER A 39 -21.07 -0.85 2.07
N ARG A 40 -22.11 -1.39 2.64
CA ARG A 40 -23.21 -2.03 1.91
C ARG A 40 -24.52 -1.78 2.63
N ASP A 41 -25.54 -1.34 1.91
CA ASP A 41 -26.89 -1.21 2.45
C ASP A 41 -27.71 -2.51 2.33
N SER A 42 -28.91 -2.53 2.91
CA SER A 42 -29.84 -3.66 2.85
C SER A 42 -30.35 -3.96 1.44
N ALA A 43 -30.32 -2.98 0.53
CA ALA A 43 -30.69 -3.13 -0.88
C ALA A 43 -29.51 -3.60 -1.77
N GLY A 44 -28.32 -3.78 -1.18
CA GLY A 44 -27.13 -4.23 -1.86
C GLY A 44 -26.30 -3.13 -2.53
N ALA A 45 -26.70 -1.86 -2.39
CA ALA A 45 -25.88 -0.74 -2.87
C ALA A 45 -24.59 -0.62 -2.05
N THR A 46 -23.50 -0.31 -2.72
CA THR A 46 -22.17 -0.18 -2.11
C THR A 46 -21.60 1.21 -2.36
N VAL A 47 -20.94 1.77 -1.35
CA VAL A 47 -20.20 3.01 -1.47
C VAL A 47 -18.74 2.75 -1.11
N GLY A 48 -17.82 3.27 -1.91
CA GLY A 48 -16.39 3.08 -1.67
C GLY A 48 -15.51 4.04 -2.46
N PRO A 49 -14.20 4.07 -2.16
CA PRO A 49 -13.25 4.85 -2.95
C PRO A 49 -13.18 4.35 -4.39
N TYR A 50 -13.16 5.30 -5.35
CA TYR A 50 -13.08 4.99 -6.77
C TYR A 50 -11.60 4.92 -7.22
N ARG A 51 -11.32 4.04 -8.14
CA ARG A 51 -10.04 3.69 -8.80
C ARG A 51 -9.01 4.83 -8.87
N PRO A 52 -8.15 5.04 -7.89
CA PRO A 52 -7.12 6.06 -7.97
C PRO A 52 -5.91 5.57 -8.75
N THR A 53 -5.23 6.50 -9.41
CA THR A 53 -3.82 6.37 -9.75
C THR A 53 -3.02 6.52 -8.47
N THR A 54 -2.03 5.68 -8.27
CA THR A 54 -1.16 5.70 -7.09
C THR A 54 0.26 6.08 -7.48
N LEU A 55 0.89 6.91 -6.67
CA LEU A 55 2.32 7.19 -6.72
C LEU A 55 2.94 6.72 -5.39
N GLU A 56 3.96 5.88 -5.45
CA GLU A 56 4.66 5.37 -4.26
C GLU A 56 6.16 5.64 -4.38
N LEU A 57 6.74 6.19 -3.32
CA LEU A 57 8.18 6.30 -3.13
C LEU A 57 8.59 5.33 -2.03
N ARG A 58 9.71 4.64 -2.21
CA ARG A 58 10.20 3.65 -1.26
C ARG A 58 11.69 3.83 -1.03
N LEU A 59 12.07 3.76 0.24
CA LEU A 59 13.45 3.63 0.67
C LEU A 59 13.66 2.18 1.13
N GLU A 60 14.64 1.50 0.57
CA GLU A 60 14.91 0.11 0.82
C GLU A 60 16.34 -0.08 1.31
N ARG A 61 16.53 -1.02 2.23
CA ARG A 61 17.85 -1.41 2.74
C ARG A 61 17.93 -2.93 2.84
N GLY A 62 19.00 -3.49 2.34
CA GLY A 62 19.26 -4.93 2.47
C GLY A 62 20.16 -5.44 1.37
N SER A 63 20.60 -6.66 1.55
CA SER A 63 21.38 -7.41 0.57
C SER A 63 20.87 -8.85 0.49
N GLY A 64 20.95 -9.43 -0.71
CA GLY A 64 20.58 -10.82 -0.90
C GLY A 64 19.07 -11.10 -0.75
N ARG A 65 18.71 -12.12 0.04
CA ARG A 65 17.33 -12.62 0.12
C ARG A 65 16.36 -11.71 0.86
N ALA A 66 16.82 -11.01 1.91
CA ALA A 66 15.95 -10.19 2.76
C ALA A 66 16.25 -8.70 2.57
N GLN A 67 15.20 -7.87 2.51
CA GLN A 67 15.29 -6.42 2.45
C GLN A 67 14.20 -5.82 3.34
N LEU A 68 14.55 -4.71 4.00
CA LEU A 68 13.62 -3.86 4.71
C LEU A 68 13.29 -2.66 3.82
N ALA A 69 12.04 -2.22 3.84
CA ALA A 69 11.61 -1.07 3.09
C ALA A 69 10.65 -0.21 3.90
N VAL A 70 10.64 1.08 3.62
CA VAL A 70 9.56 1.98 4.02
C VAL A 70 9.04 2.64 2.76
N GLY A 71 7.76 2.41 2.47
CA GLY A 71 7.03 3.03 1.37
C GLY A 71 6.15 4.18 1.84
N VAL A 72 6.02 5.21 1.02
CA VAL A 72 5.03 6.27 1.17
C VAL A 72 4.26 6.36 -0.14
N LEU A 73 2.97 6.02 -0.08
CA LEU A 73 2.06 6.05 -1.22
C LEU A 73 1.12 7.25 -1.10
N ARG A 74 0.88 7.91 -2.21
CA ARG A 74 -0.16 8.92 -2.37
C ARG A 74 -1.15 8.50 -3.45
N ALA A 75 -2.44 8.72 -3.18
CA ALA A 75 -3.51 8.56 -4.15
C ALA A 75 -4.56 9.65 -3.95
N GLU A 76 -5.07 10.19 -5.06
CA GLU A 76 -6.26 11.03 -5.07
C GLU A 76 -7.44 10.14 -5.45
N THR A 77 -8.47 10.12 -4.59
CA THR A 77 -9.58 9.21 -4.74
C THR A 77 -10.88 9.98 -5.01
N GLY A 78 -11.78 9.36 -5.78
CA GLY A 78 -13.18 9.72 -5.80
C GLY A 78 -13.97 8.80 -4.86
N LEU A 79 -15.28 9.00 -4.81
CA LEU A 79 -16.23 8.03 -4.29
C LEU A 79 -17.03 7.43 -5.43
N VAL A 80 -17.36 6.17 -5.32
CA VAL A 80 -18.32 5.49 -6.19
C VAL A 80 -19.44 4.94 -5.34
N ALA A 81 -20.67 5.21 -5.76
CA ALA A 81 -21.87 4.56 -5.25
C ALA A 81 -22.40 3.64 -6.35
N GLU A 82 -22.48 2.35 -6.07
CA GLU A 82 -22.96 1.33 -7.02
C GLU A 82 -24.21 0.66 -6.44
N GLY A 83 -25.29 0.62 -7.21
CA GLY A 83 -26.54 -0.06 -6.84
C GLY A 83 -27.49 -0.17 -8.02
N GLN A 84 -28.29 -1.24 -8.06
CA GLN A 84 -29.34 -1.48 -9.08
C GLN A 84 -28.89 -1.29 -10.54
N GLY A 85 -27.61 -1.66 -10.84
CA GLY A 85 -27.02 -1.51 -12.18
C GLY A 85 -26.56 -0.10 -12.54
N VAL A 86 -26.63 0.86 -11.62
CA VAL A 86 -26.15 2.23 -11.79
C VAL A 86 -24.92 2.47 -10.92
N ALA A 87 -23.91 3.11 -11.48
CA ALA A 87 -22.73 3.58 -10.75
C ALA A 87 -22.65 5.12 -10.87
N VAL A 88 -22.61 5.79 -9.73
CA VAL A 88 -22.38 7.23 -9.64
C VAL A 88 -20.99 7.48 -9.10
N VAL A 89 -20.18 8.21 -9.84
CA VAL A 89 -18.79 8.51 -9.47
C VAL A 89 -18.62 10.00 -9.21
N GLN A 90 -18.08 10.34 -8.05
CA GLN A 90 -17.69 11.70 -7.70
C GLN A 90 -16.18 11.76 -7.54
N TYR A 91 -15.51 12.52 -8.40
CA TYR A 91 -14.05 12.64 -8.41
C TYR A 91 -13.54 13.70 -7.43
N GLY A 92 -12.28 13.56 -7.00
CA GLY A 92 -11.52 14.61 -6.32
C GLY A 92 -11.97 14.95 -4.90
N ILE A 93 -12.77 14.13 -4.26
CA ILE A 93 -13.31 14.40 -2.90
C ILE A 93 -12.49 13.79 -1.79
N GLY A 94 -11.47 12.99 -2.11
CA GLY A 94 -10.65 12.32 -1.11
C GLY A 94 -9.20 12.16 -1.51
N SER A 95 -8.34 12.01 -0.53
CA SER A 95 -6.95 11.63 -0.71
C SER A 95 -6.53 10.58 0.31
N LEU A 96 -5.61 9.74 -0.09
CA LEU A 96 -4.97 8.74 0.74
C LEU A 96 -3.47 8.99 0.76
N TRP A 97 -2.90 9.05 1.95
CA TRP A 97 -1.50 8.80 2.20
C TRP A 97 -1.37 7.47 2.92
N GLU A 98 -0.47 6.61 2.49
CA GLU A 98 -0.20 5.34 3.15
C GLU A 98 1.28 5.23 3.46
N ILE A 99 1.61 4.85 4.69
CA ILE A 99 2.97 4.54 5.13
C ILE A 99 3.06 3.04 5.35
N THR A 100 4.02 2.39 4.68
CA THR A 100 4.18 0.93 4.71
C THR A 100 5.61 0.53 5.02
N PRO A 101 5.95 0.28 6.28
CA PRO A 101 7.16 -0.49 6.59
C PRO A 101 6.93 -1.95 6.15
N GLU A 102 7.86 -2.50 5.36
CA GLU A 102 7.73 -3.85 4.78
C GLU A 102 9.03 -4.64 4.95
N ILE A 103 8.88 -5.95 5.07
CA ILE A 103 9.94 -6.92 4.87
C ILE A 103 9.71 -7.59 3.53
N SER A 104 10.74 -7.63 2.69
CA SER A 104 10.71 -8.27 1.38
C SER A 104 11.68 -9.45 1.33
N LEU A 105 11.22 -10.59 0.80
CA LEU A 105 11.98 -11.83 0.67
C LEU A 105 12.09 -12.24 -0.81
N GLY A 106 13.31 -12.50 -1.26
CA GLY A 106 13.59 -13.09 -2.57
C GLY A 106 13.15 -14.54 -2.61
N LEU A 107 12.28 -14.90 -3.54
CA LEU A 107 11.79 -16.27 -3.72
C LEU A 107 12.61 -17.04 -4.76
N ALA A 108 12.80 -16.44 -5.92
CA ALA A 108 13.46 -17.07 -7.06
C ALA A 108 14.23 -16.05 -7.89
N ARG A 109 15.30 -16.53 -8.53
CA ARG A 109 16.04 -15.81 -9.57
C ARG A 109 16.00 -16.61 -10.85
N PHE A 110 15.71 -15.92 -11.92
CA PHE A 110 15.64 -16.50 -13.27
C PHE A 110 16.79 -15.96 -14.12
N GLY A 111 17.01 -16.57 -15.26
CA GLY A 111 18.04 -16.14 -16.21
C GLY A 111 17.98 -14.62 -16.46
N ALA A 112 19.09 -14.04 -16.90
CA ALA A 112 19.24 -12.58 -17.14
C ALA A 112 18.99 -11.66 -15.92
N GLY A 113 19.02 -12.20 -14.68
CA GLY A 113 18.93 -11.41 -13.44
C GLY A 113 17.52 -10.98 -13.03
N VAL A 114 16.48 -11.58 -13.59
CA VAL A 114 15.09 -11.37 -13.15
C VAL A 114 14.91 -12.02 -11.76
N GLU A 115 14.32 -11.29 -10.83
CA GLU A 115 14.08 -11.75 -9.45
C GLU A 115 12.59 -11.63 -9.09
N ALA A 116 12.03 -12.72 -8.55
CA ALA A 116 10.71 -12.71 -7.92
C ALA A 116 10.85 -12.56 -6.42
N ARG A 117 10.04 -11.69 -5.84
CA ARG A 117 10.04 -11.37 -4.41
C ARG A 117 8.62 -11.33 -3.87
N VAL A 118 8.47 -11.56 -2.58
CA VAL A 118 7.25 -11.24 -1.81
C VAL A 118 7.59 -10.22 -0.75
N ALA A 119 6.64 -9.38 -0.42
CA ALA A 119 6.78 -8.40 0.63
C ALA A 119 5.52 -8.39 1.50
N ALA A 120 5.68 -8.11 2.78
CA ALA A 120 4.56 -7.93 3.70
C ALA A 120 4.92 -6.94 4.82
N GLY A 121 3.90 -6.28 5.35
CA GLY A 121 4.06 -5.35 6.46
C GLY A 121 2.74 -4.67 6.86
N PRO A 122 2.77 -3.87 7.92
CA PRO A 122 1.63 -3.03 8.27
C PRO A 122 1.42 -1.94 7.21
N ALA A 123 0.16 -1.53 7.05
CA ALA A 123 -0.25 -0.37 6.27
C ALA A 123 -0.91 0.64 7.21
N ILE A 124 -0.43 1.87 7.19
CA ILE A 124 -0.98 2.99 7.96
C ILE A 124 -1.62 3.94 6.95
N ASP A 125 -2.93 3.88 6.85
CA ASP A 125 -3.72 4.67 5.92
C ASP A 125 -4.16 5.98 6.58
N LEU A 126 -3.80 7.10 5.99
CA LEU A 126 -4.16 8.46 6.38
C LEU A 126 -5.11 9.02 5.32
N TRP A 127 -6.40 8.84 5.55
CA TRP A 127 -7.45 9.31 4.67
C TRP A 127 -7.83 10.75 4.97
N ASN A 128 -8.16 11.49 3.92
CA ASN A 128 -8.81 12.79 4.01
C ASN A 128 -10.01 12.79 3.05
N PHE A 129 -11.21 12.95 3.58
CA PHE A 129 -12.45 13.09 2.82
C PHE A 129 -13.19 14.33 3.30
N GLY A 130 -13.43 15.28 2.39
CA GLY A 130 -14.18 16.50 2.71
C GLY A 130 -13.55 17.36 3.82
N GLY A 131 -12.22 17.24 4.04
CA GLY A 131 -11.52 17.92 5.15
C GLY A 131 -11.42 17.11 6.44
N GLU A 132 -12.12 15.99 6.56
CA GLU A 132 -12.03 15.10 7.72
C GLU A 132 -10.88 14.10 7.56
N ARG A 133 -10.07 14.00 8.61
CA ARG A 133 -8.94 13.06 8.66
C ARG A 133 -9.34 11.77 9.37
N ARG A 134 -9.05 10.64 8.74
CA ARG A 134 -9.35 9.31 9.26
C ARG A 134 -8.13 8.41 9.13
N ASN A 135 -7.61 7.97 10.27
CA ASN A 135 -6.44 7.09 10.29
C ASN A 135 -6.92 5.64 10.43
N ARG A 136 -6.40 4.76 9.59
CA ARG A 136 -6.70 3.32 9.63
C ARG A 136 -5.40 2.54 9.61
N VAL A 137 -5.40 1.44 10.32
CA VAL A 137 -4.27 0.50 10.32
C VAL A 137 -4.74 -0.81 9.72
N GLY A 138 -3.87 -1.39 8.92
CA GLY A 138 -4.12 -2.64 8.23
C GLY A 138 -2.86 -3.43 7.98
N GLY A 139 -2.96 -4.42 7.10
CA GLY A 139 -1.85 -5.20 6.60
C GLY A 139 -1.76 -5.09 5.07
N ARG A 140 -0.53 -5.09 4.56
CA ARG A 140 -0.20 -5.14 3.14
C ARG A 140 0.62 -6.37 2.84
N ALA A 141 0.32 -7.00 1.70
CA ALA A 141 1.16 -8.01 1.08
C ALA A 141 1.35 -7.70 -0.40
N ALA A 142 2.52 -8.05 -0.95
CA ALA A 142 2.81 -7.81 -2.36
C ALA A 142 3.66 -8.94 -2.95
N ALA A 143 3.45 -9.20 -4.25
CA ALA A 143 4.35 -9.94 -5.12
C ALA A 143 5.04 -8.95 -6.06
N VAL A 144 6.34 -9.11 -6.23
CA VAL A 144 7.18 -8.18 -7.01
C VAL A 144 8.05 -8.98 -7.96
N VAL A 145 8.07 -8.58 -9.21
CA VAL A 145 9.04 -9.04 -10.21
C VAL A 145 9.97 -7.88 -10.53
N GLN A 146 11.27 -8.12 -10.45
CA GLN A 146 12.30 -7.12 -10.72
C GLN A 146 13.20 -7.62 -11.85
N TRP A 147 13.66 -6.71 -12.72
CA TRP A 147 14.59 -7.02 -13.80
C TRP A 147 15.64 -5.92 -13.97
N PRO A 148 16.90 -6.27 -14.23
CA PRO A 148 17.96 -5.29 -14.41
C PRO A 148 17.74 -4.49 -15.69
N LEU A 149 17.86 -3.17 -15.61
CA LEU A 149 17.86 -2.26 -16.76
C LEU A 149 19.27 -1.72 -17.02
N ALA A 150 19.99 -1.42 -15.94
CA ALA A 150 21.38 -0.95 -15.98
C ALA A 150 22.09 -1.34 -14.67
N ARG A 151 23.38 -1.02 -14.53
CA ARG A 151 24.20 -1.37 -13.34
C ARG A 151 23.55 -1.00 -12.01
N ALA A 152 22.95 0.20 -11.93
CA ALA A 152 22.32 0.70 -10.71
C ALA A 152 20.79 0.81 -10.83
N LEU A 153 20.22 0.51 -12.01
CA LEU A 153 18.79 0.70 -12.29
C LEU A 153 18.08 -0.63 -12.53
N THR A 154 16.98 -0.83 -11.84
CA THR A 154 16.13 -2.02 -11.90
C THR A 154 14.69 -1.60 -12.17
N GLY A 155 14.04 -2.23 -13.14
CA GLY A 155 12.61 -2.13 -13.35
C GLY A 155 11.85 -3.06 -12.40
N SER A 156 10.62 -2.71 -12.05
CA SER A 156 9.76 -3.55 -11.21
C SER A 156 8.31 -3.56 -11.68
N LEU A 157 7.66 -4.69 -11.49
CA LEU A 157 6.21 -4.86 -11.52
C LEU A 157 5.78 -5.36 -10.15
N ARG A 158 4.86 -4.66 -9.51
CA ARG A 158 4.33 -5.00 -8.19
C ARG A 158 2.83 -5.22 -8.28
N VAL A 159 2.36 -6.32 -7.69
CA VAL A 159 0.94 -6.58 -7.41
C VAL A 159 0.80 -6.59 -5.90
N SER A 160 -0.10 -5.78 -5.36
CA SER A 160 -0.27 -5.64 -3.91
C SER A 160 -1.72 -5.75 -3.49
N GLY A 161 -1.93 -6.29 -2.29
CA GLY A 161 -3.21 -6.32 -1.58
C GLY A 161 -3.07 -5.65 -0.23
N VAL A 162 -4.05 -4.83 0.13
CA VAL A 162 -4.15 -4.19 1.45
C VAL A 162 -5.52 -4.52 2.04
N LEU A 163 -5.54 -4.83 3.32
CA LEU A 163 -6.75 -4.97 4.12
C LEU A 163 -6.61 -4.03 5.33
N SER A 164 -7.48 -3.04 5.42
CA SER A 164 -7.48 -2.06 6.50
C SER A 164 -8.87 -1.85 7.09
N GLY A 165 -8.95 -1.09 8.18
CA GLY A 165 -10.23 -0.71 8.78
C GLY A 165 -11.13 0.04 7.79
N SER A 166 -12.44 0.07 8.08
CA SER A 166 -13.40 0.83 7.27
C SER A 166 -13.00 2.29 7.15
N VAL A 167 -13.07 2.85 5.95
CA VAL A 167 -12.86 4.29 5.70
C VAL A 167 -13.94 5.14 6.38
N PHE A 168 -15.15 4.59 6.53
CA PHE A 168 -16.28 5.29 7.15
C PHE A 168 -16.32 5.09 8.66
N ASP A 169 -16.62 6.15 9.41
CA ASP A 169 -16.85 6.08 10.85
C ASP A 169 -18.30 5.65 11.17
N ALA A 170 -18.52 5.23 12.42
CA ALA A 170 -19.86 4.81 12.86
C ALA A 170 -20.86 5.95 12.79
N ALA A 171 -20.42 7.17 13.10
CA ALA A 171 -21.26 8.37 13.09
C ALA A 171 -21.70 8.78 11.68
N ASP A 172 -20.90 8.43 10.66
CA ASP A 172 -21.18 8.79 9.25
C ASP A 172 -21.96 7.73 8.50
N THR A 173 -22.26 6.61 9.17
CA THR A 173 -22.92 5.48 8.52
C THR A 173 -24.42 5.53 8.85
N PRO A 174 -25.31 5.71 7.85
CA PRO A 174 -26.74 5.69 8.07
C PRO A 174 -27.21 4.38 8.71
N SER A 175 -28.34 4.44 9.43
CA SER A 175 -28.96 3.23 9.99
C SER A 175 -29.29 2.24 8.86
N GLY A 176 -28.89 0.97 9.03
CA GLY A 176 -29.09 -0.09 8.03
C GLY A 176 -27.92 -0.29 7.05
N VAL A 177 -26.85 0.50 7.16
CA VAL A 177 -25.62 0.31 6.36
C VAL A 177 -24.56 -0.41 7.19
N GLU A 178 -24.07 -1.53 6.69
CA GLU A 178 -23.00 -2.31 7.32
C GLU A 178 -21.63 -1.73 6.92
N ARG A 179 -20.79 -1.44 7.90
CA ARG A 179 -19.38 -1.07 7.66
C ARG A 179 -18.53 -2.31 7.44
N ARG A 180 -17.72 -2.27 6.38
CA ARG A 180 -16.81 -3.37 6.05
C ARG A 180 -15.37 -2.90 6.01
N PRO A 181 -14.40 -3.78 6.29
CA PRO A 181 -12.99 -3.49 6.07
C PRO A 181 -12.74 -3.07 4.61
N THR A 182 -11.89 -2.07 4.45
CA THR A 182 -11.45 -1.62 3.13
C THR A 182 -10.46 -2.62 2.56
N ARG A 183 -10.72 -3.08 1.35
CA ARG A 183 -9.81 -3.94 0.57
C ARG A 183 -9.29 -3.13 -0.59
N ARG A 184 -7.98 -3.19 -0.82
CA ARG A 184 -7.36 -2.56 -1.98
C ARG A 184 -6.50 -3.56 -2.70
N LEU A 185 -6.70 -3.69 -4.02
CA LEU A 185 -5.81 -4.42 -4.92
C LEU A 185 -5.17 -3.40 -5.85
N GLY A 186 -3.86 -3.48 -6.01
CA GLY A 186 -3.09 -2.55 -6.84
C GLY A 186 -2.10 -3.27 -7.73
N VAL A 187 -1.86 -2.66 -8.89
CA VAL A 187 -0.78 -3.03 -9.81
C VAL A 187 0.03 -1.78 -10.10
N ALA A 188 1.35 -1.87 -9.95
CA ALA A 188 2.26 -0.75 -10.15
C ALA A 188 3.48 -1.18 -10.95
N VAL A 189 4.01 -0.27 -11.75
CA VAL A 189 5.31 -0.37 -12.40
C VAL A 189 6.25 0.67 -11.79
N GLY A 190 7.52 0.34 -11.69
CA GLY A 190 8.46 1.23 -11.03
C GLY A 190 9.89 1.09 -11.50
N LEU A 191 10.68 2.04 -11.03
CA LEU A 191 12.12 2.08 -11.19
C LEU A 191 12.76 2.16 -9.81
N ARG A 192 13.79 1.34 -9.62
CA ARG A 192 14.61 1.29 -8.41
C ARG A 192 16.04 1.67 -8.76
N TYR A 193 16.58 2.63 -8.03
CA TYR A 193 17.97 3.05 -8.14
C TYR A 193 18.74 2.62 -6.90
N ARG A 194 19.90 1.99 -7.11
CA ARG A 194 20.84 1.56 -6.06
C ARG A 194 21.80 2.72 -5.78
N LEU A 195 21.88 3.10 -4.49
CA LEU A 195 22.76 4.13 -3.98
C LEU A 195 24.17 3.60 -3.68
#